data_c1b617ad922c67ef29c61b0ca25aaa48
#
_entry.id   c1b617ad922c67ef29c61b0ca25aaa48
#
_cell.length_a   1.000
_cell.length_b   1.000
_cell.length_c   1.000
_cell.angle_alpha   90.00
_cell.angle_beta   90.00
_cell.angle_gamma   90.00
#
_symmetry.space_group_name_H-M   'P 1'
#
loop_
_entity.id
_entity.type
_entity.pdbx_description
1 polymer ?
#
loop_
_entity_poly.entity_id
_entity_poly.type
_entity_poly.pdbx_seq_one_letter_code
_entity_poly.pdbx_strand_id
1 'polypeptide(L)'
;MISMLLCCSLLFVGCGKGTEGENTSKGDTEAKAPVELNISAAASLKEVMADLETEYKKSNENVTLVVNYGSSGSLQQQIEQGAPCDLFISAGQKQMNTLKEEGLLIEYTTKYWVENSLVLVAANGVEINSFDDLKSDKVTHIAVGEPESVPAGKYADEVLTNTGMKDSISDKLVFAKDVKEVLAWVASGNADVGFVYLS
;
A
#
# COMPACT_ATOMS: atom_id res chain seq x y z
N MET A 1 54.99 -33.60 10.77
CA MET A 1 55.63 -33.20 12.03
C MET A 1 54.57 -32.52 12.87
N ILE A 2 53.90 -33.23 13.74
CA ILE A 2 54.25 -33.52 15.14
C ILE A 2 54.44 -32.21 15.92
N SER A 3 53.51 -31.86 16.78
CA SER A 3 53.60 -31.77 18.25
C SER A 3 52.39 -31.06 18.79
N MET A 4 51.41 -31.56 19.48
CA MET A 4 51.30 -32.27 20.75
C MET A 4 51.49 -31.36 21.99
N LEU A 5 50.49 -31.45 22.85
CA LEU A 5 50.43 -31.27 24.33
C LEU A 5 50.13 -29.84 24.81
N LEU A 6 49.37 -29.51 25.85
CA LEU A 6 49.04 -30.29 27.08
C LEU A 6 47.90 -29.65 27.84
N CYS A 7 47.02 -30.44 28.33
CA CYS A 7 46.15 -30.48 29.47
C CYS A 7 46.49 -29.56 30.65
N CYS A 8 45.47 -28.90 31.28
CA CYS A 8 45.46 -28.69 32.73
C CYS A 8 44.03 -28.59 33.25
N SER A 9 43.62 -29.66 33.90
CA SER A 9 42.46 -29.78 34.76
C SER A 9 42.71 -29.09 36.10
N LEU A 10 41.80 -28.28 36.60
CA LEU A 10 41.71 -27.95 38.02
C LEU A 10 40.26 -28.05 38.47
N LEU A 11 40.01 -29.12 39.20
CA LEU A 11 38.84 -29.35 40.04
C LEU A 11 38.95 -28.50 41.30
N PHE A 12 37.95 -27.66 41.57
CA PHE A 12 37.69 -27.15 42.93
C PHE A 12 36.29 -27.58 43.36
N VAL A 13 36.26 -28.54 44.27
CA VAL A 13 35.12 -28.89 45.09
C VAL A 13 35.08 -27.91 46.27
N GLY A 14 34.00 -27.21 46.43
CA GLY A 14 33.69 -26.35 47.57
C GLY A 14 32.25 -26.57 47.99
N CYS A 15 32.00 -27.41 48.99
CA CYS A 15 30.74 -27.47 49.72
C CYS A 15 30.58 -26.24 50.61
N GLY A 16 29.46 -25.51 50.49
CA GLY A 16 29.04 -24.42 51.35
C GLY A 16 27.53 -24.34 51.43
N LYS A 17 27.04 -24.53 52.58
CA LYS A 17 25.73 -24.73 53.18
C LYS A 17 24.73 -23.60 52.87
N GLY A 18 23.49 -23.98 52.63
CA GLY A 18 22.23 -23.32 52.39
C GLY A 18 21.96 -21.91 52.93
N THR A 19 21.21 -21.19 52.11
CA THR A 19 20.19 -20.22 52.55
C THR A 19 19.12 -20.21 51.47
N GLU A 20 17.88 -20.44 51.88
CA GLU A 20 16.68 -20.27 51.07
C GLU A 20 16.63 -18.82 50.64
N GLY A 21 16.75 -18.58 49.36
CA GLY A 21 16.54 -17.29 48.70
C GLY A 21 15.40 -17.45 47.68
N GLU A 22 14.36 -16.75 47.92
CA GLU A 22 13.15 -16.57 47.12
C GLU A 22 13.51 -16.38 45.66
N ASN A 23 13.20 -17.37 44.83
CA ASN A 23 13.36 -17.30 43.39
C ASN A 23 12.20 -16.50 42.80
N THR A 24 12.25 -15.16 42.88
CA THR A 24 11.44 -14.28 42.07
C THR A 24 11.92 -14.43 40.63
N SER A 25 11.28 -15.35 39.92
CA SER A 25 11.33 -15.39 38.44
C SER A 25 10.79 -14.05 37.90
N LYS A 26 11.68 -13.08 37.77
CA LYS A 26 11.45 -11.97 36.82
C LYS A 26 11.38 -12.62 35.46
N GLY A 27 10.16 -12.65 34.88
CA GLY A 27 10.00 -12.96 33.49
C GLY A 27 10.83 -11.94 32.67
N ASP A 28 12.00 -12.34 32.25
CA ASP A 28 12.73 -11.65 31.20
C ASP A 28 11.83 -11.71 29.96
N THR A 29 11.08 -10.63 29.73
CA THR A 29 10.47 -10.38 28.43
C THR A 29 11.65 -10.11 27.50
N GLU A 30 12.14 -11.13 26.81
CA GLU A 30 13.16 -10.97 25.77
C GLU A 30 12.64 -9.87 24.81
N ALA A 31 13.37 -8.77 24.75
CA ALA A 31 13.08 -7.72 23.81
C ALA A 31 13.18 -8.30 22.38
N LYS A 32 12.07 -8.30 21.67
CA LYS A 32 12.03 -8.80 20.29
C LYS A 32 13.03 -8.02 19.44
N ALA A 33 13.77 -8.70 18.57
CA ALA A 33 14.68 -8.06 17.64
C ALA A 33 13.94 -7.04 16.76
N PRO A 34 14.57 -5.91 16.40
CA PRO A 34 13.98 -4.95 15.44
C PRO A 34 13.69 -5.64 14.09
N VAL A 35 12.54 -5.37 13.54
CA VAL A 35 12.07 -5.87 12.24
C VAL A 35 11.63 -4.68 11.39
N GLU A 36 12.02 -4.66 10.12
CA GLU A 36 11.52 -3.73 9.13
C GLU A 36 10.60 -4.46 8.15
N LEU A 37 9.43 -3.89 7.87
CA LEU A 37 8.48 -4.39 6.88
C LEU A 37 8.32 -3.36 5.76
N ASN A 38 8.69 -3.76 4.55
CA ASN A 38 8.54 -2.97 3.33
C ASN A 38 7.14 -3.20 2.76
N ILE A 39 6.32 -2.16 2.75
CA ILE A 39 4.94 -2.21 2.29
C ILE A 39 4.80 -1.36 1.03
N SER A 40 4.31 -1.96 -0.06
CA SER A 40 3.88 -1.22 -1.23
C SER A 40 2.35 -1.05 -1.17
N ALA A 41 1.87 0.19 -1.09
CA ALA A 41 0.44 0.47 -0.93
C ALA A 41 -0.07 1.45 -1.99
N ALA A 42 -1.27 1.18 -2.53
CA ALA A 42 -1.93 2.10 -3.44
C ALA A 42 -2.06 3.50 -2.83
N ALA A 43 -1.83 4.54 -3.63
CA ALA A 43 -1.82 5.94 -3.18
C ALA A 43 -3.12 6.37 -2.47
N SER A 44 -4.27 5.79 -2.85
CA SER A 44 -5.57 6.02 -2.21
C SER A 44 -5.63 5.60 -0.74
N LEU A 45 -4.71 4.76 -0.28
CA LEU A 45 -4.68 4.22 1.09
C LEU A 45 -3.79 5.05 2.03
N LYS A 46 -3.17 6.12 1.55
CA LYS A 46 -2.12 6.83 2.30
C LYS A 46 -2.58 7.28 3.71
N GLU A 47 -3.77 7.84 3.81
CA GLU A 47 -4.28 8.34 5.09
C GLU A 47 -4.61 7.19 6.05
N VAL A 48 -5.31 6.17 5.58
CA VAL A 48 -5.67 5.01 6.42
C VAL A 48 -4.44 4.21 6.84
N MET A 49 -3.41 4.15 6.00
CA MET A 49 -2.14 3.49 6.35
C MET A 49 -1.41 4.21 7.48
N ALA A 50 -1.46 5.55 7.55
CA ALA A 50 -0.88 6.31 8.65
C ALA A 50 -1.57 6.01 9.99
N ASP A 51 -2.89 5.87 9.99
CA ASP A 51 -3.66 5.46 11.16
C ASP A 51 -3.34 4.02 11.58
N LEU A 52 -3.28 3.11 10.62
CA LEU A 52 -2.92 1.70 10.84
C LEU A 52 -1.50 1.55 11.39
N GLU A 53 -0.53 2.31 10.89
CA GLU A 53 0.83 2.33 11.41
C GLU A 53 0.84 2.73 12.89
N THR A 54 0.09 3.77 13.22
CA THR A 54 -0.05 4.27 14.61
C THR A 54 -0.64 3.19 15.52
N GLU A 55 -1.69 2.51 15.09
CA GLU A 55 -2.30 1.43 15.87
C GLU A 55 -1.39 0.20 15.96
N TYR A 56 -0.76 -0.19 14.87
CA TYR A 56 0.12 -1.36 14.82
C TYR A 56 1.31 -1.23 15.76
N LYS A 57 1.92 -0.04 15.84
CA LYS A 57 3.05 0.25 16.73
C LYS A 57 2.73 0.06 18.20
N LYS A 58 1.48 0.26 18.64
CA LYS A 58 1.09 0.08 20.06
C LYS A 58 1.32 -1.35 20.57
N SER A 59 1.25 -2.34 19.69
CA SER A 59 1.41 -3.76 20.04
C SER A 59 2.67 -4.39 19.46
N ASN A 60 3.39 -3.67 18.58
CA ASN A 60 4.55 -4.16 17.85
C ASN A 60 5.68 -3.12 17.82
N GLU A 61 6.13 -2.69 19.00
CA GLU A 61 7.12 -1.63 19.15
C GLU A 61 8.46 -1.93 18.44
N ASN A 62 8.77 -3.21 18.27
CA ASN A 62 10.00 -3.66 17.58
C ASN A 62 9.87 -3.68 16.05
N VAL A 63 8.69 -3.33 15.47
CA VAL A 63 8.47 -3.34 14.02
C VAL A 63 8.43 -1.91 13.47
N THR A 64 9.21 -1.67 12.42
CA THR A 64 9.17 -0.43 11.63
C THR A 64 8.48 -0.73 10.31
N LEU A 65 7.42 0.03 9.98
CA LEU A 65 6.77 -0.05 8.68
C LEU A 65 7.40 0.98 7.74
N VAL A 66 7.90 0.53 6.59
CA VAL A 66 8.42 1.37 5.52
C VAL A 66 7.43 1.31 4.37
N VAL A 67 6.63 2.35 4.18
CA VAL A 67 5.54 2.34 3.21
C VAL A 67 5.89 3.15 1.97
N ASN A 68 5.87 2.49 0.82
CA ASN A 68 6.01 3.09 -0.51
C ASN A 68 4.62 3.26 -1.14
N TYR A 69 4.26 4.50 -1.51
CA TYR A 69 2.97 4.82 -2.09
C TYR A 69 3.09 5.14 -3.57
N GLY A 70 2.14 4.60 -4.37
CA GLY A 70 2.09 4.86 -5.81
C GLY A 70 0.80 4.32 -6.43
N SER A 71 0.67 4.44 -7.75
CA SER A 71 -0.37 3.67 -8.45
C SER A 71 -0.08 2.18 -8.32
N SER A 72 -1.13 1.36 -8.25
CA SER A 72 -0.93 -0.09 -8.10
C SER A 72 -0.13 -0.69 -9.23
N GLY A 73 -0.26 -0.18 -10.47
CA GLY A 73 0.51 -0.65 -11.60
C GLY A 73 1.99 -0.27 -11.51
N SER A 74 2.31 0.95 -11.08
CA SER A 74 3.72 1.35 -10.88
C SER A 74 4.38 0.53 -9.77
N LEU A 75 3.65 0.23 -8.69
CA LEU A 75 4.16 -0.60 -7.59
C LEU A 75 4.35 -2.06 -8.02
N GLN A 76 3.42 -2.62 -8.82
CA GLN A 76 3.56 -3.92 -9.46
C GLN A 76 4.86 -4.00 -10.26
N GLN A 77 5.10 -3.04 -11.16
CA GLN A 77 6.31 -2.99 -11.97
C GLN A 77 7.60 -2.92 -11.12
N GLN A 78 7.59 -2.20 -10.01
CA GLN A 78 8.72 -2.16 -9.08
C GLN A 78 8.96 -3.53 -8.43
N ILE A 79 7.91 -4.25 -8.04
CA ILE A 79 8.01 -5.61 -7.49
C ILE A 79 8.57 -6.57 -8.53
N GLU A 80 8.09 -6.54 -9.78
CA GLU A 80 8.60 -7.32 -10.90
C GLU A 80 10.11 -7.04 -11.17
N GLN A 81 10.55 -5.81 -10.92
CA GLN A 81 11.95 -5.40 -11.03
C GLN A 81 12.80 -5.75 -9.79
N GLY A 82 12.21 -6.41 -8.79
CA GLY A 82 12.91 -6.88 -7.59
C GLY A 82 12.99 -5.86 -6.47
N ALA A 83 12.15 -4.82 -6.44
CA ALA A 83 12.06 -3.93 -5.30
C ALA A 83 11.62 -4.69 -4.03
N PRO A 84 12.23 -4.42 -2.86
CA PRO A 84 11.83 -5.05 -1.61
C PRO A 84 10.35 -4.79 -1.32
N CYS A 85 9.57 -5.86 -1.08
CA CYS A 85 8.17 -5.76 -0.76
C CYS A 85 7.73 -6.99 0.04
N ASP A 86 7.43 -6.80 1.33
CA ASP A 86 6.92 -7.84 2.21
C ASP A 86 5.39 -7.93 2.16
N LEU A 87 4.72 -6.79 1.87
CA LEU A 87 3.27 -6.69 1.73
C LEU A 87 2.90 -5.74 0.59
N PHE A 88 2.09 -6.23 -0.35
CA PHE A 88 1.51 -5.41 -1.41
C PHE A 88 0.01 -5.19 -1.17
N ILE A 89 -0.44 -3.94 -1.14
CA ILE A 89 -1.84 -3.55 -0.99
C ILE A 89 -2.28 -2.81 -2.24
N SER A 90 -2.92 -3.55 -3.14
CA SER A 90 -3.35 -3.06 -4.46
C SER A 90 -4.80 -2.57 -4.43
N ALA A 91 -5.09 -1.46 -5.10
CA ALA A 91 -6.45 -1.00 -5.37
C ALA A 91 -7.09 -1.69 -6.60
N GLY A 92 -6.35 -2.54 -7.31
CA GLY A 92 -6.82 -3.24 -8.51
C GLY A 92 -6.52 -4.72 -8.48
N GLN A 93 -7.48 -5.53 -8.93
CA GLN A 93 -7.33 -6.98 -9.02
C GLN A 93 -6.35 -7.41 -10.13
N LYS A 94 -6.31 -6.65 -11.24
CA LYS A 94 -5.39 -6.93 -12.38
C LYS A 94 -3.96 -7.10 -11.89
N GLN A 95 -3.47 -6.17 -11.07
CA GLN A 95 -2.10 -6.17 -10.58
C GLN A 95 -1.78 -7.37 -9.68
N MET A 96 -2.71 -7.73 -8.81
CA MET A 96 -2.57 -8.92 -7.97
C MET A 96 -2.56 -10.21 -8.80
N ASN A 97 -3.41 -10.30 -9.83
CA ASN A 97 -3.46 -11.46 -10.71
C ASN A 97 -2.15 -11.60 -11.51
N THR A 98 -1.62 -10.49 -12.04
CA THR A 98 -0.34 -10.51 -12.75
C THR A 98 0.80 -11.03 -11.86
N LEU A 99 0.98 -10.48 -10.66
CA LEU A 99 2.02 -10.95 -9.74
C LEU A 99 1.83 -12.41 -9.33
N LYS A 100 0.58 -12.87 -9.23
CA LYS A 100 0.26 -14.28 -8.97
C LYS A 100 0.67 -15.19 -10.13
N GLU A 101 0.36 -14.80 -11.37
CA GLU A 101 0.71 -15.54 -12.59
C GLU A 101 2.23 -15.62 -12.76
N GLU A 102 2.95 -14.61 -12.33
CA GLU A 102 4.42 -14.56 -12.34
C GLU A 102 5.08 -15.28 -11.15
N GLY A 103 4.29 -15.83 -10.21
CA GLY A 103 4.81 -16.54 -9.05
C GLY A 103 5.48 -15.65 -8.00
N LEU A 104 5.18 -14.35 -8.00
CA LEU A 104 5.77 -13.37 -7.09
C LEU A 104 4.99 -13.20 -5.77
N LEU A 105 3.89 -13.94 -5.59
CA LEU A 105 3.11 -13.94 -4.35
C LEU A 105 3.31 -15.24 -3.59
N ILE A 106 3.32 -15.16 -2.26
CA ILE A 106 3.25 -16.35 -1.42
C ILE A 106 1.85 -16.96 -1.56
N GLU A 107 1.78 -18.24 -1.89
CA GLU A 107 0.51 -18.94 -2.10
C GLU A 107 -0.42 -18.81 -0.89
N TYR A 108 -1.71 -18.68 -1.15
CA TYR A 108 -2.79 -18.58 -0.17
C TYR A 108 -2.78 -17.34 0.74
N THR A 109 -1.89 -16.35 0.49
CA THR A 109 -1.83 -15.11 1.27
C THR A 109 -2.69 -13.97 0.72
N THR A 110 -3.07 -14.05 -0.56
CA THR A 110 -3.90 -13.02 -1.20
C THR A 110 -5.31 -12.99 -0.60
N LYS A 111 -5.77 -11.79 -0.22
CA LYS A 111 -7.09 -11.58 0.38
C LYS A 111 -7.73 -10.32 -0.19
N TYR A 112 -9.05 -10.33 -0.34
CA TYR A 112 -9.84 -9.10 -0.45
C TYR A 112 -9.98 -8.50 0.95
N TRP A 113 -9.54 -7.26 1.08
CA TRP A 113 -9.48 -6.61 2.38
C TRP A 113 -10.59 -5.59 2.58
N VAL A 114 -10.79 -4.71 1.59
CA VAL A 114 -11.82 -3.67 1.59
C VAL A 114 -12.42 -3.53 0.20
N GLU A 115 -13.65 -3.03 0.13
CA GLU A 115 -14.32 -2.63 -1.11
C GLU A 115 -14.46 -1.12 -1.15
N ASN A 116 -14.48 -0.55 -2.34
CA ASN A 116 -14.67 0.88 -2.56
C ASN A 116 -15.55 1.12 -3.79
N SER A 117 -16.05 2.34 -3.92
CA SER A 117 -16.82 2.77 -5.09
C SER A 117 -16.08 3.87 -5.84
N LEU A 118 -16.12 3.81 -7.17
CA LEU A 118 -15.66 4.90 -8.00
C LEU A 118 -16.77 5.98 -8.06
N VAL A 119 -16.38 7.23 -7.87
CA VAL A 119 -17.29 8.38 -7.94
C VAL A 119 -16.71 9.47 -8.84
N LEU A 120 -17.61 10.27 -9.42
CA LEU A 120 -17.25 11.53 -10.08
C LEU A 120 -17.33 12.65 -9.04
N VAL A 121 -16.27 13.41 -8.90
CA VAL A 121 -16.22 14.62 -8.08
C VAL A 121 -16.06 15.84 -8.97
N ALA A 122 -16.60 17.00 -8.52
CA ALA A 122 -16.50 18.26 -9.24
C ALA A 122 -15.72 19.29 -8.41
N ALA A 123 -15.02 20.18 -9.09
CA ALA A 123 -14.36 21.32 -8.48
C ALA A 123 -15.39 22.29 -7.86
N ASN A 124 -14.96 23.08 -6.89
CA ASN A 124 -15.84 24.03 -6.24
C ASN A 124 -16.44 25.03 -7.28
N GLY A 125 -17.75 25.14 -7.29
CA GLY A 125 -18.50 26.00 -8.24
C GLY A 125 -18.82 25.34 -9.58
N VAL A 126 -18.39 24.10 -9.84
CA VAL A 126 -18.79 23.32 -11.02
C VAL A 126 -19.99 22.46 -10.67
N GLU A 127 -21.12 22.71 -11.33
CA GLU A 127 -22.36 21.96 -11.12
C GLU A 127 -22.52 20.88 -12.19
N ILE A 128 -22.54 19.62 -11.74
CA ILE A 128 -22.79 18.42 -12.55
C ILE A 128 -24.05 17.76 -12.02
N ASN A 129 -25.08 17.70 -12.84
CA ASN A 129 -26.37 17.08 -12.50
C ASN A 129 -26.56 15.71 -13.16
N SER A 130 -25.83 15.47 -14.25
CA SER A 130 -25.86 14.21 -15.00
C SER A 130 -24.52 13.92 -15.67
N PHE A 131 -24.33 12.67 -16.10
CA PHE A 131 -23.16 12.27 -16.90
C PHE A 131 -23.09 13.02 -18.24
N ASP A 132 -24.24 13.43 -18.82
CA ASP A 132 -24.25 14.18 -20.08
C ASP A 132 -23.64 15.58 -19.94
N ASP A 133 -23.60 16.14 -18.73
CA ASP A 133 -22.97 17.44 -18.48
C ASP A 133 -21.47 17.43 -18.77
N LEU A 134 -20.81 16.25 -18.75
CA LEU A 134 -19.42 16.10 -19.15
C LEU A 134 -19.13 16.49 -20.58
N LYS A 135 -20.17 16.44 -21.48
CA LYS A 135 -20.06 16.86 -22.88
C LYS A 135 -20.19 18.38 -23.06
N SER A 136 -20.74 19.07 -22.05
CA SER A 136 -21.01 20.49 -22.14
C SER A 136 -19.73 21.34 -22.09
N ASP A 137 -19.83 22.59 -22.59
CA ASP A 137 -18.71 23.54 -22.55
C ASP A 137 -18.36 24.02 -21.14
N LYS A 138 -19.15 23.64 -20.11
CA LYS A 138 -18.86 23.90 -18.70
C LYS A 138 -17.74 23.01 -18.14
N VAL A 139 -17.50 21.87 -18.78
CA VAL A 139 -16.45 20.93 -18.44
C VAL A 139 -15.41 20.95 -19.55
N THR A 140 -14.22 21.41 -19.22
CA THR A 140 -13.10 21.51 -20.16
C THR A 140 -12.00 20.48 -19.85
N HIS A 141 -11.83 20.13 -18.57
CA HIS A 141 -10.83 19.15 -18.11
C HIS A 141 -11.47 18.11 -17.19
N ILE A 142 -11.36 16.84 -17.58
CA ILE A 142 -11.83 15.68 -16.84
C ILE A 142 -10.59 14.89 -16.39
N ALA A 143 -10.27 14.96 -15.12
CA ALA A 143 -9.12 14.25 -14.57
C ALA A 143 -9.45 12.77 -14.34
N VAL A 144 -8.61 11.90 -14.89
CA VAL A 144 -8.66 10.44 -14.71
C VAL A 144 -7.26 9.91 -14.40
N GLY A 145 -7.16 8.83 -13.66
CA GLY A 145 -5.88 8.12 -13.55
C GLY A 145 -5.49 7.51 -14.89
N GLU A 146 -4.19 7.35 -15.16
CA GLU A 146 -3.71 6.65 -16.35
C GLU A 146 -4.26 5.21 -16.39
N PRO A 147 -5.11 4.82 -17.36
CA PRO A 147 -5.84 3.55 -17.33
C PRO A 147 -4.95 2.30 -17.25
N GLU A 148 -3.76 2.36 -17.82
CA GLU A 148 -2.84 1.22 -17.84
C GLU A 148 -2.22 0.92 -16.47
N SER A 149 -2.02 1.94 -15.63
CA SER A 149 -1.28 1.82 -14.37
C SER A 149 -2.11 2.16 -13.13
N VAL A 150 -3.17 2.95 -13.26
CA VAL A 150 -4.01 3.43 -12.14
C VAL A 150 -5.35 2.69 -12.13
N PRO A 151 -5.65 1.86 -11.12
CA PRO A 151 -6.92 1.10 -11.08
C PRO A 151 -8.16 1.98 -11.20
N ALA A 152 -8.22 3.13 -10.52
CA ALA A 152 -9.34 4.08 -10.64
C ALA A 152 -9.51 4.59 -12.08
N GLY A 153 -8.40 4.82 -12.78
CA GLY A 153 -8.41 5.21 -14.19
C GLY A 153 -8.95 4.11 -15.11
N LYS A 154 -8.54 2.87 -14.87
CA LYS A 154 -9.09 1.71 -15.61
C LYS A 154 -10.61 1.59 -15.41
N TYR A 155 -11.09 1.71 -14.18
CA TYR A 155 -12.53 1.65 -13.90
C TYR A 155 -13.28 2.85 -14.49
N ALA A 156 -12.70 4.05 -14.50
CA ALA A 156 -13.26 5.21 -15.18
C ALA A 156 -13.36 4.97 -16.69
N ASP A 157 -12.31 4.41 -17.31
CA ASP A 157 -12.30 4.06 -18.72
C ASP A 157 -13.38 3.04 -19.08
N GLU A 158 -13.57 2.02 -18.25
CA GLU A 158 -14.64 1.03 -18.39
C GLU A 158 -16.03 1.68 -18.31
N VAL A 159 -16.26 2.58 -17.34
CA VAL A 159 -17.53 3.32 -17.22
C VAL A 159 -17.77 4.18 -18.44
N LEU A 160 -16.79 4.97 -18.86
CA LEU A 160 -16.91 5.87 -20.03
C LEU A 160 -17.13 5.10 -21.33
N THR A 161 -16.49 3.95 -21.49
CA THR A 161 -16.66 3.06 -22.63
C THR A 161 -18.06 2.44 -22.63
N ASN A 162 -18.48 1.85 -21.51
CA ASN A 162 -19.78 1.17 -21.40
C ASN A 162 -20.98 2.13 -21.53
N THR A 163 -20.81 3.40 -21.16
CA THR A 163 -21.84 4.43 -21.32
C THR A 163 -21.80 5.12 -22.68
N GLY A 164 -20.84 4.78 -23.56
CA GLY A 164 -20.65 5.41 -24.86
C GLY A 164 -20.19 6.88 -24.78
N MET A 165 -19.65 7.30 -23.63
CA MET A 165 -19.22 8.69 -23.40
C MET A 165 -17.81 8.95 -23.90
N LYS A 166 -16.95 7.93 -23.90
CA LYS A 166 -15.50 8.07 -24.07
C LYS A 166 -15.11 8.89 -25.29
N ASP A 167 -15.65 8.57 -26.45
CA ASP A 167 -15.31 9.24 -27.72
C ASP A 167 -15.73 10.71 -27.73
N SER A 168 -16.87 11.04 -27.07
CA SER A 168 -17.42 12.39 -27.06
C SER A 168 -16.73 13.36 -26.10
N ILE A 169 -15.88 12.87 -25.20
CA ILE A 169 -15.15 13.66 -24.20
C ILE A 169 -13.64 13.39 -24.21
N SER A 170 -13.16 12.64 -25.18
CA SER A 170 -11.76 12.19 -25.25
C SER A 170 -10.75 13.35 -25.26
N ASP A 171 -11.09 14.46 -25.88
CA ASP A 171 -10.30 15.69 -25.95
C ASP A 171 -10.24 16.47 -24.61
N LYS A 172 -11.13 16.15 -23.66
CA LYS A 172 -11.19 16.76 -22.33
C LYS A 172 -10.45 15.94 -21.27
N LEU A 173 -10.08 14.68 -21.58
CA LEU A 173 -9.43 13.79 -20.60
C LEU A 173 -8.00 14.25 -20.33
N VAL A 174 -7.66 14.37 -19.04
CA VAL A 174 -6.29 14.61 -18.56
C VAL A 174 -5.89 13.48 -17.62
N PHE A 175 -4.70 12.90 -17.84
CA PHE A 175 -4.27 11.68 -17.19
C PHE A 175 -3.29 11.95 -16.07
N ALA A 176 -3.62 11.46 -14.86
CA ALA A 176 -2.81 11.57 -13.66
C ALA A 176 -2.07 10.25 -13.39
N LYS A 177 -0.91 10.35 -12.76
CA LYS A 177 -0.10 9.19 -12.39
C LYS A 177 -0.67 8.33 -11.27
N ASP A 178 -1.58 8.88 -10.47
CA ASP A 178 -2.32 8.18 -9.41
C ASP A 178 -3.63 8.91 -9.08
N VAL A 179 -4.52 8.24 -8.30
CA VAL A 179 -5.84 8.79 -7.97
C VAL A 179 -5.79 9.98 -7.01
N LYS A 180 -4.75 10.11 -6.21
CA LYS A 180 -4.58 11.27 -5.30
C LYS A 180 -4.25 12.53 -6.09
N GLU A 181 -3.50 12.40 -7.18
CA GLU A 181 -3.23 13.50 -8.10
C GLU A 181 -4.50 13.95 -8.82
N VAL A 182 -5.37 13.01 -9.24
CA VAL A 182 -6.72 13.34 -9.76
C VAL A 182 -7.48 14.22 -8.77
N LEU A 183 -7.57 13.77 -7.51
CA LEU A 183 -8.24 14.51 -6.44
C LEU A 183 -7.63 15.90 -6.23
N ALA A 184 -6.30 15.98 -6.22
CA ALA A 184 -5.60 17.26 -6.05
C ALA A 184 -5.88 18.25 -7.19
N TRP A 185 -5.94 17.80 -8.45
CA TRP A 185 -6.28 18.66 -9.58
C TRP A 185 -7.70 19.19 -9.49
N VAL A 186 -8.66 18.35 -9.12
CA VAL A 186 -10.05 18.79 -8.93
C VAL A 186 -10.16 19.76 -7.74
N ALA A 187 -9.55 19.45 -6.62
CA ALA A 187 -9.57 20.29 -5.42
C ALA A 187 -8.93 21.67 -5.64
N SER A 188 -7.92 21.76 -6.51
CA SER A 188 -7.25 23.01 -6.85
C SER A 188 -7.89 23.77 -8.03
N GLY A 189 -8.90 23.19 -8.69
CA GLY A 189 -9.52 23.76 -9.88
C GLY A 189 -8.70 23.61 -11.18
N ASN A 190 -7.66 22.77 -11.17
CA ASN A 190 -6.89 22.43 -12.38
C ASN A 190 -7.63 21.44 -13.28
N ALA A 191 -8.65 20.77 -12.76
CA ALA A 191 -9.64 20.03 -13.53
C ALA A 191 -11.03 20.35 -13.00
N ASP A 192 -12.01 20.38 -13.88
CA ASP A 192 -13.40 20.68 -13.54
C ASP A 192 -14.07 19.52 -12.80
N VAL A 193 -13.74 18.30 -13.22
CA VAL A 193 -14.24 17.06 -12.63
C VAL A 193 -13.16 15.99 -12.62
N GLY A 194 -13.36 14.93 -11.83
CA GLY A 194 -12.45 13.79 -11.82
C GLY A 194 -13.06 12.53 -11.25
N PHE A 195 -12.52 11.38 -11.63
CA PHE A 195 -12.92 10.08 -11.11
C PHE A 195 -12.00 9.65 -9.99
N VAL A 196 -12.57 9.47 -8.80
CA VAL A 196 -11.82 9.08 -7.58
C VAL A 196 -12.59 8.02 -6.81
N TYR A 197 -11.98 7.47 -5.77
CA TYR A 197 -12.69 6.61 -4.82
C TYR A 197 -13.46 7.44 -3.79
N LEU A 198 -14.59 6.87 -3.32
CA LEU A 198 -15.49 7.53 -2.36
C LEU A 198 -14.88 7.71 -0.97
N SER A 199 -13.94 6.84 -0.56
CA SER A 199 -13.27 6.88 0.75
C SER A 199 -12.34 8.06 0.91
#